data_c38062976f043e052652a5a16164f35e
#
_entry.id   c38062976f043e052652a5a16164f35e
#
_cell.length_a   1.000
_cell.length_b   1.000
_cell.length_c   1.000
_cell.angle_alpha   90.00
_cell.angle_beta   90.00
_cell.angle_gamma   90.00
#
_symmetry.space_group_name_H-M   'P 1'
#
loop_
_entity.id
_entity.type
_entity.pdbx_description
1 polymer ?
#
loop_
_entity_poly.entity_id
_entity_poly.type
_entity_poly.pdbx_seq_one_letter_code
_entity_poly.pdbx_strand_id
1 'polypeptide(L)'
;MKFLFATALAALSMFCSCKDEIEMRYPPKYELPELPTVEGIHENQKAPLYWSVYENCYLQERQGHKGDDLDISEAEWDNIIDWVATNLKPYGYDMICTDGFIPMLDKEHRGYMTHYGKMALKDLVAKCKAKGLKLGIYDNPLWIHSDDDCVVEGTTYKYAGLKWDHKSTVLHPNAKEGFNWAVAENPGCEEFIDGFFKYYKELGVEFIRMDFLSWYEDGKDRYIGIQGRGYGRESYARALAYIAASAKKYGVFTSLVMPHMYDDAVVEAKYGNMVRIVSDTGTGTWWHCSAQDKGKSYTTWPNCMNQFDGFKYWSHIAGRNKVILDGDFLRLNTFDNDNERQSVVSLQLLAGGPVAVADQPGSIGDNLKFYTNSELLALNADGFVGKPLNDKLGENSEVWYGQMTNGDWVVGLFNRDENTATMTVDFSNLGISGEMNVRDLWKHENEGKASSLTANVPAHGCKIVKLTK
;
A
#
# COMPACT_ATOMS: atom_id res chain seq x y z
N MET A 1 56.08 -6.38 23.39
CA MET A 1 55.88 -5.89 22.02
C MET A 1 54.88 -6.77 21.30
N LYS A 2 53.62 -6.88 21.77
CA LYS A 2 52.51 -7.68 21.19
C LYS A 2 51.14 -7.12 21.54
N PHE A 3 50.94 -5.79 21.59
CA PHE A 3 49.65 -5.17 21.95
C PHE A 3 49.28 -3.95 21.10
N LEU A 4 49.79 -3.83 19.86
CA LEU A 4 49.53 -2.66 19.00
C LEU A 4 48.94 -2.99 17.63
N PHE A 5 48.49 -4.23 17.36
CA PHE A 5 47.90 -4.60 16.08
C PHE A 5 46.39 -4.94 16.10
N ALA A 6 45.76 -4.90 17.28
CA ALA A 6 44.33 -5.26 17.38
C ALA A 6 43.38 -4.04 17.29
N THR A 7 43.86 -2.81 17.43
CA THR A 7 43.01 -1.61 17.39
C THR A 7 42.90 -0.92 16.03
N ALA A 8 43.73 -1.32 15.04
CA ALA A 8 43.64 -0.75 13.69
C ALA A 8 42.66 -1.48 12.77
N LEU A 9 42.26 -2.72 13.08
CA LEU A 9 41.28 -3.49 12.26
C LEU A 9 39.84 -3.21 12.63
N ALA A 10 39.55 -2.75 13.85
CA ALA A 10 38.20 -2.40 14.28
C ALA A 10 37.74 -1.01 13.79
N ALA A 11 38.68 -0.12 13.43
CA ALA A 11 38.38 1.18 12.90
C ALA A 11 38.14 1.20 11.38
N LEU A 12 38.58 0.16 10.65
CA LEU A 12 38.36 0.04 9.20
C LEU A 12 36.99 -0.60 8.87
N SER A 13 36.40 -1.37 9.79
CA SER A 13 35.08 -1.96 9.58
C SER A 13 33.90 -1.01 9.84
N MET A 14 34.14 0.10 10.56
CA MET A 14 33.10 1.12 10.80
C MET A 14 32.98 2.16 9.68
N PHE A 15 33.95 2.23 8.76
CA PHE A 15 33.88 3.15 7.61
C PHE A 15 33.29 2.52 6.34
N CYS A 16 33.13 1.20 6.27
CA CYS A 16 32.49 0.53 5.14
C CYS A 16 30.95 0.53 5.22
N SER A 17 30.33 0.67 6.40
CA SER A 17 28.87 0.62 6.50
C SER A 17 28.18 1.94 6.10
N CYS A 18 28.90 3.07 6.13
CA CYS A 18 28.31 4.35 5.74
C CYS A 18 28.33 4.64 4.23
N LYS A 19 29.14 3.91 3.44
CA LYS A 19 29.13 4.08 1.98
C LYS A 19 27.97 3.34 1.31
N ASP A 20 27.56 2.20 1.84
CA ASP A 20 26.49 1.40 1.26
C ASP A 20 25.09 2.03 1.45
N GLU A 21 24.88 2.81 2.52
CA GLU A 21 23.59 3.46 2.78
C GLU A 21 23.32 4.69 1.91
N ILE A 22 24.36 5.39 1.44
CA ILE A 22 24.23 6.58 0.59
C ILE A 22 24.10 6.20 -0.90
N GLU A 23 24.72 5.12 -1.33
CA GLU A 23 24.63 4.62 -2.71
C GLU A 23 23.30 3.89 -3.00
N MET A 24 22.51 3.53 -1.98
CA MET A 24 21.27 2.75 -2.15
C MET A 24 20.02 3.59 -2.46
N ARG A 25 20.10 4.92 -2.40
CA ARG A 25 18.94 5.79 -2.65
C ARG A 25 18.46 5.78 -4.11
N TYR A 26 19.37 5.51 -5.05
CA TYR A 26 19.08 5.48 -6.48
C TYR A 26 19.68 4.22 -7.09
N PRO A 27 18.88 3.16 -7.27
CA PRO A 27 19.36 1.95 -7.93
C PRO A 27 19.81 2.24 -9.37
N PRO A 28 20.68 1.42 -9.95
CA PRO A 28 21.10 1.58 -11.34
C PRO A 28 19.86 1.53 -12.25
N LYS A 29 19.87 2.37 -13.28
CA LYS A 29 18.81 2.35 -14.29
C LYS A 29 18.85 1.03 -15.07
N TYR A 30 17.67 0.50 -15.34
CA TYR A 30 17.49 -0.67 -16.19
C TYR A 30 17.07 -0.23 -17.59
N GLU A 31 17.61 -0.88 -18.62
CA GLU A 31 17.09 -0.78 -19.97
C GLU A 31 15.80 -1.60 -20.03
N LEU A 32 14.66 -0.92 -20.04
CA LEU A 32 13.37 -1.57 -20.16
C LEU A 32 12.99 -1.70 -21.63
N PRO A 33 12.34 -2.82 -22.04
CA PRO A 33 11.80 -2.93 -23.39
C PRO A 33 10.76 -1.84 -23.65
N GLU A 34 10.52 -1.52 -24.91
CA GLU A 34 9.40 -0.67 -25.28
C GLU A 34 8.08 -1.41 -24.94
N LEU A 35 7.40 -0.95 -23.92
CA LEU A 35 6.16 -1.53 -23.42
C LEU A 35 5.00 -0.59 -23.70
N PRO A 36 3.78 -1.11 -23.96
CA PRO A 36 2.63 -0.31 -24.28
C PRO A 36 2.32 0.70 -23.17
N THR A 37 1.85 1.87 -23.58
CA THR A 37 1.25 2.84 -22.67
C THR A 37 -0.20 2.45 -22.45
N VAL A 38 -0.65 2.46 -21.19
CA VAL A 38 -2.06 2.28 -20.83
C VAL A 38 -2.64 3.65 -20.51
N GLU A 39 -3.33 4.21 -21.49
CA GLU A 39 -3.88 5.58 -21.38
C GLU A 39 -4.91 5.69 -20.24
N GLY A 40 -4.84 6.79 -19.49
CA GLY A 40 -5.82 7.15 -18.48
C GLY A 40 -5.90 6.24 -17.26
N ILE A 41 -4.85 5.46 -16.95
CA ILE A 41 -4.86 4.56 -15.78
C ILE A 41 -4.99 5.32 -14.46
N HIS A 42 -4.44 6.53 -14.38
CA HIS A 42 -4.48 7.38 -13.18
C HIS A 42 -5.53 8.50 -13.27
N GLU A 43 -6.30 8.56 -14.35
CA GLU A 43 -7.22 9.68 -14.59
C GLU A 43 -8.34 9.69 -13.54
N ASN A 44 -8.50 10.84 -12.85
CA ASN A 44 -9.53 11.10 -11.84
C ASN A 44 -9.57 10.09 -10.69
N GLN A 45 -8.51 9.28 -10.50
CA GLN A 45 -8.47 8.33 -9.39
C GLN A 45 -8.31 9.05 -8.05
N LYS A 46 -8.84 8.43 -7.02
CA LYS A 46 -8.69 8.80 -5.61
C LYS A 46 -8.24 7.59 -4.83
N ALA A 47 -7.50 7.83 -3.76
CA ALA A 47 -7.12 6.75 -2.85
C ALA A 47 -8.37 6.07 -2.28
N PRO A 48 -8.46 4.74 -2.25
CA PRO A 48 -9.61 4.05 -1.72
C PRO A 48 -9.73 4.24 -0.21
N LEU A 49 -10.96 4.42 0.27
CA LEU A 49 -11.31 4.30 1.67
C LEU A 49 -12.04 2.97 1.84
N TYR A 50 -11.49 2.05 2.64
CA TYR A 50 -12.05 0.71 2.75
C TYR A 50 -11.82 0.06 4.10
N TRP A 51 -12.64 -0.94 4.40
CA TRP A 51 -12.41 -1.86 5.50
C TRP A 51 -11.76 -3.15 4.99
N SER A 52 -10.75 -3.64 5.71
CA SER A 52 -10.07 -4.89 5.38
C SER A 52 -10.25 -5.93 6.47
N VAL A 53 -10.38 -7.18 6.07
CA VAL A 53 -10.41 -8.34 6.97
C VAL A 53 -9.04 -8.64 7.61
N TYR A 54 -8.01 -7.85 7.33
CA TYR A 54 -6.61 -8.08 7.70
C TYR A 54 -6.41 -8.48 9.17
N GLU A 55 -7.01 -7.77 10.15
CA GLU A 55 -6.82 -8.13 11.55
C GLU A 55 -7.33 -9.53 11.87
N ASN A 56 -8.46 -9.95 11.28
CA ASN A 56 -9.00 -11.29 11.45
C ASN A 56 -8.00 -12.32 10.89
N CYS A 57 -7.52 -12.14 9.67
CA CYS A 57 -6.51 -13.00 9.06
C CYS A 57 -5.23 -13.06 9.89
N TYR A 58 -4.69 -11.92 10.29
CA TYR A 58 -3.49 -11.80 11.10
C TYR A 58 -3.60 -12.56 12.44
N LEU A 59 -4.75 -12.49 13.11
CA LEU A 59 -4.97 -13.20 14.37
C LEU A 59 -5.14 -14.71 14.16
N GLN A 60 -5.84 -15.12 13.11
CA GLN A 60 -6.03 -16.53 12.79
C GLN A 60 -4.73 -17.21 12.32
N GLU A 61 -3.89 -16.53 11.53
CA GLU A 61 -2.55 -17.04 11.18
C GLU A 61 -1.68 -17.30 12.41
N ARG A 62 -1.74 -16.44 13.41
CA ARG A 62 -1.04 -16.63 14.69
C ARG A 62 -1.57 -17.81 15.51
N GLN A 63 -2.79 -18.23 15.24
CA GLN A 63 -3.41 -19.45 15.82
C GLN A 63 -3.10 -20.69 14.97
N GLY A 64 -2.42 -20.54 13.82
CA GLY A 64 -2.00 -21.64 12.96
C GLY A 64 -2.92 -21.90 11.77
N HIS A 65 -3.98 -21.11 11.57
CA HIS A 65 -4.83 -21.18 10.38
C HIS A 65 -4.07 -20.68 9.14
N LYS A 66 -4.37 -21.25 7.97
CA LYS A 66 -3.77 -20.85 6.69
C LYS A 66 -4.55 -21.39 5.49
N GLY A 67 -4.39 -20.74 4.34
CA GLY A 67 -4.99 -21.20 3.09
C GLY A 67 -6.52 -21.15 3.14
N ASP A 68 -7.17 -22.31 3.03
CA ASP A 68 -8.63 -22.47 3.04
C ASP A 68 -9.24 -22.68 4.44
N ASP A 69 -8.42 -22.56 5.49
CA ASP A 69 -8.83 -22.74 6.89
C ASP A 69 -9.21 -21.42 7.59
N LEU A 70 -9.59 -20.39 6.83
CA LEU A 70 -10.08 -19.15 7.39
C LEU A 70 -11.47 -19.34 7.99
N ASP A 71 -11.59 -19.12 9.31
CA ASP A 71 -12.83 -19.29 10.04
C ASP A 71 -13.60 -17.96 10.19
N ILE A 72 -14.35 -17.63 9.15
CA ILE A 72 -15.35 -16.56 9.15
C ILE A 72 -16.64 -17.16 8.62
N SER A 73 -17.65 -17.29 9.48
CA SER A 73 -18.95 -17.80 9.11
C SER A 73 -19.74 -16.82 8.21
N GLU A 74 -20.77 -17.31 7.52
CA GLU A 74 -21.67 -16.44 6.75
C GLU A 74 -22.34 -15.37 7.63
N ALA A 75 -22.73 -15.75 8.85
CA ALA A 75 -23.35 -14.81 9.80
C ALA A 75 -22.37 -13.71 10.25
N GLU A 76 -21.10 -14.04 10.43
CA GLU A 76 -20.07 -13.04 10.73
C GLU A 76 -19.86 -12.09 9.55
N TRP A 77 -19.86 -12.62 8.31
CA TRP A 77 -19.81 -11.78 7.12
C TRP A 77 -21.01 -10.83 7.03
N ASP A 78 -22.23 -11.31 7.31
CA ASP A 78 -23.41 -10.45 7.35
C ASP A 78 -23.28 -9.33 8.37
N ASN A 79 -22.79 -9.65 9.57
CA ASN A 79 -22.52 -8.66 10.61
C ASN A 79 -21.44 -7.64 10.20
N ILE A 80 -20.35 -8.07 9.58
CA ILE A 80 -19.28 -7.21 9.07
C ILE A 80 -19.83 -6.25 8.01
N ILE A 81 -20.55 -6.76 7.02
CA ILE A 81 -21.13 -5.96 5.94
C ILE A 81 -22.09 -4.91 6.49
N ASP A 82 -22.97 -5.29 7.41
CA ASP A 82 -23.93 -4.38 8.04
C ASP A 82 -23.22 -3.31 8.89
N TRP A 83 -22.19 -3.70 9.61
CA TRP A 83 -21.39 -2.79 10.42
C TRP A 83 -20.65 -1.76 9.57
N VAL A 84 -19.98 -2.18 8.48
CA VAL A 84 -19.27 -1.29 7.55
C VAL A 84 -20.28 -0.34 6.87
N ALA A 85 -21.41 -0.87 6.40
CA ALA A 85 -22.46 -0.06 5.78
C ALA A 85 -23.04 1.01 6.71
N THR A 86 -23.11 0.71 8.00
CA THR A 86 -23.69 1.62 9.01
C THR A 86 -22.67 2.63 9.53
N ASN A 87 -21.44 2.21 9.82
CA ASN A 87 -20.49 2.99 10.57
C ASN A 87 -19.40 3.67 9.72
N LEU A 88 -19.05 3.11 8.58
CA LEU A 88 -17.95 3.61 7.73
C LEU A 88 -18.47 4.20 6.41
N LYS A 89 -19.43 3.58 5.76
CA LYS A 89 -19.94 4.04 4.46
C LYS A 89 -20.45 5.49 4.46
N PRO A 90 -21.14 6.01 5.49
CA PRO A 90 -21.56 7.43 5.53
C PRO A 90 -20.40 8.42 5.42
N TYR A 91 -19.18 7.97 5.68
CA TYR A 91 -17.95 8.76 5.65
C TYR A 91 -17.08 8.51 4.40
N GLY A 92 -17.61 7.78 3.42
CA GLY A 92 -16.95 7.56 2.13
C GLY A 92 -16.20 6.22 2.00
N TYR A 93 -16.21 5.36 3.02
CA TYR A 93 -15.66 4.02 2.93
C TYR A 93 -16.64 3.11 2.19
N ASP A 94 -16.42 2.91 0.91
CA ASP A 94 -17.39 2.24 0.03
C ASP A 94 -17.02 0.80 -0.34
N MET A 95 -15.98 0.23 0.31
CA MET A 95 -15.45 -1.08 -0.05
C MET A 95 -15.09 -1.93 1.17
N ILE A 96 -15.28 -3.24 1.03
CA ILE A 96 -14.70 -4.29 1.87
C ILE A 96 -13.66 -5.02 1.05
N CYS A 97 -12.48 -5.33 1.64
CA CYS A 97 -11.41 -6.06 0.97
C CYS A 97 -11.03 -7.31 1.75
N THR A 98 -10.88 -8.44 1.05
CA THR A 98 -10.26 -9.66 1.61
C THR A 98 -8.77 -9.48 1.77
N ASP A 99 -8.10 -10.36 2.53
CA ASP A 99 -6.64 -10.32 2.71
C ASP A 99 -6.08 -11.73 3.05
N GLY A 100 -4.77 -11.90 2.81
CA GLY A 100 -3.94 -13.03 3.25
C GLY A 100 -4.36 -14.39 2.73
N PHE A 101 -5.46 -14.90 3.19
CA PHE A 101 -5.96 -16.22 2.82
C PHE A 101 -6.52 -16.23 1.39
N ILE A 102 -6.18 -17.27 0.61
CA ILE A 102 -6.77 -17.54 -0.70
C ILE A 102 -7.37 -18.95 -0.66
N PRO A 103 -8.52 -19.10 0.01
CA PRO A 103 -9.13 -20.41 0.22
C PRO A 103 -10.00 -20.86 -0.95
N MET A 104 -10.22 -22.17 -1.03
CA MET A 104 -11.22 -22.77 -1.92
C MET A 104 -11.06 -22.38 -3.39
N LEU A 105 -9.89 -22.67 -3.95
CA LEU A 105 -9.60 -22.45 -5.37
C LEU A 105 -10.27 -23.49 -6.25
N ASP A 106 -10.87 -23.06 -7.36
CA ASP A 106 -11.39 -23.94 -8.42
C ASP A 106 -10.23 -24.51 -9.25
N LYS A 107 -9.59 -25.57 -8.75
CA LYS A 107 -8.42 -26.19 -9.38
C LYS A 107 -8.75 -26.88 -10.71
N GLU A 108 -9.98 -27.27 -10.94
CA GLU A 108 -10.39 -27.97 -12.17
C GLU A 108 -10.53 -27.02 -13.36
N HIS A 109 -10.90 -25.74 -13.09
CA HIS A 109 -11.15 -24.79 -14.17
C HIS A 109 -10.04 -23.76 -14.32
N ARG A 110 -9.64 -23.05 -13.28
CA ARG A 110 -8.61 -21.99 -13.38
C ARG A 110 -7.87 -21.71 -12.09
N GLY A 111 -8.29 -22.28 -10.99
CA GLY A 111 -7.76 -21.96 -9.67
C GLY A 111 -8.22 -20.62 -9.14
N TYR A 112 -9.37 -20.10 -9.60
CA TYR A 112 -9.94 -18.87 -9.05
C TYR A 112 -10.57 -19.09 -7.69
N MET A 113 -10.60 -18.04 -6.88
CA MET A 113 -11.24 -18.06 -5.56
C MET A 113 -12.76 -18.20 -5.73
N THR A 114 -13.34 -19.21 -5.10
CA THR A 114 -14.80 -19.47 -5.13
C THR A 114 -15.49 -19.14 -3.81
N HIS A 115 -14.74 -19.11 -2.71
CA HIS A 115 -15.21 -18.79 -1.37
C HIS A 115 -14.19 -17.90 -0.66
N TYR A 116 -14.64 -17.18 0.38
CA TYR A 116 -13.76 -16.55 1.33
C TYR A 116 -14.32 -16.73 2.75
N GLY A 117 -13.56 -17.37 3.62
CA GLY A 117 -14.13 -17.97 4.81
C GLY A 117 -15.16 -19.02 4.44
N LYS A 118 -16.31 -19.01 5.07
CA LYS A 118 -17.41 -19.96 4.81
C LYS A 118 -18.44 -19.43 3.80
N MET A 119 -18.26 -18.23 3.24
CA MET A 119 -19.19 -17.63 2.28
C MET A 119 -18.70 -17.79 0.84
N ALA A 120 -19.60 -18.17 -0.07
CA ALA A 120 -19.31 -18.17 -1.49
C ALA A 120 -19.00 -16.74 -1.96
N LEU A 121 -17.94 -16.56 -2.78
CA LEU A 121 -17.49 -15.23 -3.20
C LEU A 121 -18.58 -14.45 -3.95
N LYS A 122 -19.37 -15.13 -4.79
CA LYS A 122 -20.51 -14.53 -5.49
C LYS A 122 -21.57 -13.95 -4.53
N ASP A 123 -21.80 -14.65 -3.40
CA ASP A 123 -22.80 -14.23 -2.42
C ASP A 123 -22.25 -13.09 -1.57
N LEU A 124 -20.95 -13.11 -1.23
CA LEU A 124 -20.24 -12.00 -0.57
C LEU A 124 -20.32 -10.71 -1.42
N VAL A 125 -20.03 -10.80 -2.72
CA VAL A 125 -20.18 -9.68 -3.67
C VAL A 125 -21.62 -9.16 -3.69
N ALA A 126 -22.60 -10.08 -3.83
CA ALA A 126 -24.02 -9.70 -3.90
C ALA A 126 -24.50 -8.99 -2.62
N LYS A 127 -24.09 -9.48 -1.46
CA LYS A 127 -24.42 -8.89 -0.16
C LYS A 127 -23.76 -7.50 0.04
N CYS A 128 -22.50 -7.36 -0.32
CA CYS A 128 -21.81 -6.06 -0.33
C CYS A 128 -22.57 -5.06 -1.24
N LYS A 129 -22.88 -5.46 -2.46
CA LYS A 129 -23.58 -4.64 -3.43
C LYS A 129 -24.99 -4.24 -2.98
N ALA A 130 -25.73 -5.13 -2.31
CA ALA A 130 -27.05 -4.85 -1.74
C ALA A 130 -27.01 -3.73 -0.67
N LYS A 131 -25.86 -3.55 -0.01
CA LYS A 131 -25.61 -2.44 0.95
C LYS A 131 -24.93 -1.24 0.28
N GLY A 132 -24.70 -1.26 -1.04
CA GLY A 132 -24.00 -0.24 -1.81
C GLY A 132 -22.52 -0.16 -1.45
N LEU A 133 -21.92 -1.30 -1.13
CA LEU A 133 -20.48 -1.49 -0.95
C LEU A 133 -19.91 -2.27 -2.14
N LYS A 134 -18.64 -2.02 -2.44
CA LYS A 134 -17.83 -2.80 -3.38
C LYS A 134 -17.16 -3.96 -2.65
N LEU A 135 -16.74 -4.98 -3.40
CA LEU A 135 -15.81 -5.98 -2.92
C LEU A 135 -14.47 -5.82 -3.62
N GLY A 136 -13.40 -5.73 -2.83
CA GLY A 136 -12.02 -5.91 -3.23
C GLY A 136 -11.53 -7.28 -2.79
N ILE A 137 -10.55 -7.83 -3.48
CA ILE A 137 -9.93 -9.11 -3.13
C ILE A 137 -8.41 -9.00 -3.05
N TYR A 138 -7.84 -9.89 -2.24
CA TYR A 138 -6.42 -10.21 -2.20
C TYR A 138 -6.20 -11.45 -3.07
N ASP A 139 -5.50 -11.27 -4.20
CA ASP A 139 -5.10 -12.34 -5.11
C ASP A 139 -4.04 -11.77 -6.08
N ASN A 140 -3.38 -12.62 -6.87
CA ASN A 140 -2.38 -12.16 -7.83
C ASN A 140 -2.60 -12.81 -9.21
N PRO A 141 -2.80 -12.01 -10.28
CA PRO A 141 -3.04 -12.53 -11.63
C PRO A 141 -1.88 -13.33 -12.23
N LEU A 142 -0.70 -13.31 -11.57
CA LEU A 142 0.45 -14.11 -11.97
C LEU A 142 0.54 -15.46 -11.25
N TRP A 143 -0.33 -15.75 -10.30
CA TRP A 143 -0.35 -17.05 -9.62
C TRP A 143 -1.16 -18.07 -10.41
N ILE A 144 -0.59 -19.28 -10.57
CA ILE A 144 -1.26 -20.43 -11.17
C ILE A 144 -1.62 -21.41 -10.05
N HIS A 145 -2.91 -21.54 -9.77
CA HIS A 145 -3.44 -22.41 -8.71
C HIS A 145 -4.13 -23.67 -9.25
N SER A 146 -4.16 -23.85 -10.58
CA SER A 146 -4.83 -24.93 -11.26
C SER A 146 -3.86 -25.94 -11.84
N ASP A 147 -4.43 -27.04 -12.37
CA ASP A 147 -3.65 -28.14 -12.94
C ASP A 147 -2.99 -27.76 -14.27
N ASP A 148 -1.86 -28.39 -14.55
CA ASP A 148 -1.02 -28.13 -15.73
C ASP A 148 -1.75 -28.36 -17.07
N ASP A 149 -2.73 -29.25 -17.08
CA ASP A 149 -3.52 -29.59 -18.27
C ASP A 149 -4.65 -28.60 -18.58
N CYS A 150 -4.99 -27.71 -17.67
CA CYS A 150 -5.95 -26.64 -17.91
C CYS A 150 -5.53 -25.77 -19.09
N VAL A 151 -6.49 -25.30 -19.87
CA VAL A 151 -6.25 -24.48 -21.05
C VAL A 151 -6.65 -23.03 -20.76
N VAL A 152 -5.79 -22.09 -21.16
CA VAL A 152 -6.08 -20.65 -21.08
C VAL A 152 -7.27 -20.33 -21.99
N GLU A 153 -8.28 -19.65 -21.44
CA GLU A 153 -9.53 -19.35 -22.14
C GLU A 153 -9.31 -18.67 -23.48
N GLY A 154 -10.01 -19.15 -24.50
CA GLY A 154 -9.90 -18.60 -25.86
C GLY A 154 -8.62 -18.96 -26.60
N THR A 155 -7.78 -19.83 -26.05
CA THR A 155 -6.50 -20.24 -26.64
C THR A 155 -6.35 -21.76 -26.70
N THR A 156 -5.19 -22.22 -27.20
CA THR A 156 -4.76 -23.62 -27.11
C THR A 156 -3.63 -23.83 -26.12
N TYR A 157 -3.21 -22.79 -25.42
CA TYR A 157 -2.10 -22.84 -24.48
C TYR A 157 -2.52 -23.52 -23.19
N LYS A 158 -1.69 -24.45 -22.70
CA LYS A 158 -1.89 -25.09 -21.41
C LYS A 158 -1.18 -24.31 -20.30
N TYR A 159 -1.68 -24.40 -19.06
CA TYR A 159 -1.10 -23.78 -17.89
C TYR A 159 0.35 -24.25 -17.62
N ALA A 160 0.67 -25.51 -17.95
CA ALA A 160 2.05 -25.98 -17.92
C ALA A 160 3.00 -25.10 -18.74
N GLY A 161 2.54 -24.60 -19.89
CA GLY A 161 3.32 -23.75 -20.79
C GLY A 161 3.49 -22.30 -20.31
N LEU A 162 2.71 -21.85 -19.33
CA LEU A 162 2.85 -20.53 -18.73
C LEU A 162 3.99 -20.46 -17.70
N LYS A 163 4.36 -21.61 -17.12
CA LYS A 163 5.37 -21.72 -16.09
C LYS A 163 6.78 -21.67 -16.65
N TRP A 164 7.77 -21.52 -15.78
CA TRP A 164 9.17 -21.59 -16.17
C TRP A 164 9.51 -22.99 -16.74
N ASP A 165 10.11 -23.00 -17.94
CA ASP A 165 10.38 -24.20 -18.75
C ASP A 165 11.86 -24.59 -18.81
N HIS A 166 12.72 -24.06 -17.95
CA HIS A 166 14.18 -24.21 -17.91
C HIS A 166 14.95 -23.58 -19.08
N LYS A 167 14.28 -22.89 -20.02
CA LYS A 167 14.91 -22.20 -21.15
C LYS A 167 15.05 -20.71 -20.91
N SER A 168 14.09 -20.12 -20.17
CA SER A 168 14.11 -18.70 -19.84
C SER A 168 15.18 -18.40 -18.78
N THR A 169 15.82 -17.25 -18.90
CA THR A 169 16.78 -16.77 -17.89
C THR A 169 16.06 -16.42 -16.60
N VAL A 170 16.55 -16.95 -15.48
CA VAL A 170 16.07 -16.61 -14.14
C VAL A 170 17.27 -16.28 -13.25
N LEU A 171 17.05 -15.48 -12.21
CA LEU A 171 18.15 -15.01 -11.34
C LEU A 171 18.65 -16.10 -10.40
N HIS A 172 17.75 -16.97 -9.93
CA HIS A 172 18.06 -18.05 -8.97
C HIS A 172 17.56 -19.41 -9.49
N PRO A 173 18.20 -20.02 -10.50
CA PRO A 173 17.69 -21.22 -11.20
C PRO A 173 17.46 -22.43 -10.28
N ASN A 174 18.19 -22.52 -9.18
CA ASN A 174 18.09 -23.61 -8.22
C ASN A 174 17.15 -23.31 -7.02
N ALA A 175 16.55 -22.11 -6.96
CA ALA A 175 15.63 -21.77 -5.89
C ALA A 175 14.33 -22.56 -6.01
N LYS A 176 13.77 -22.92 -4.86
CA LYS A 176 12.42 -23.47 -4.77
C LYS A 176 11.42 -22.32 -4.83
N GLU A 177 10.44 -22.42 -5.71
CA GLU A 177 9.39 -21.43 -5.81
C GLU A 177 8.41 -21.49 -4.61
N GLY A 178 8.09 -20.32 -4.07
CA GLY A 178 6.99 -20.17 -3.11
C GLY A 178 5.61 -20.26 -3.79
N PHE A 179 5.52 -19.76 -5.03
CA PHE A 179 4.31 -19.78 -5.85
C PHE A 179 4.58 -20.35 -7.24
N ASN A 180 3.55 -20.87 -7.91
CA ASN A 180 3.63 -21.19 -9.32
C ASN A 180 3.32 -19.92 -10.13
N TRP A 181 4.33 -19.32 -10.73
CA TRP A 181 4.20 -18.08 -11.48
C TRP A 181 3.92 -18.30 -12.96
N ALA A 182 3.02 -17.48 -13.53
CA ALA A 182 2.92 -17.31 -14.97
C ALA A 182 4.03 -16.36 -15.45
N VAL A 183 4.91 -16.84 -16.31
CA VAL A 183 6.04 -16.07 -16.85
C VAL A 183 5.56 -15.20 -18.00
N ALA A 184 5.78 -13.89 -17.94
CA ALA A 184 5.16 -12.92 -18.85
C ALA A 184 5.55 -13.12 -20.33
N GLU A 185 6.74 -13.68 -20.61
CA GLU A 185 7.20 -13.97 -21.97
C GLU A 185 6.59 -15.23 -22.57
N ASN A 186 5.98 -16.08 -21.76
CA ASN A 186 5.44 -17.33 -22.25
C ASN A 186 4.12 -17.09 -23.03
N PRO A 187 3.92 -17.77 -24.18
CA PRO A 187 2.71 -17.67 -24.95
C PRO A 187 1.47 -18.04 -24.12
N GLY A 188 0.45 -17.19 -24.16
CA GLY A 188 -0.79 -17.35 -23.41
C GLY A 188 -0.81 -16.64 -22.05
N CYS A 189 0.31 -16.02 -21.60
CA CYS A 189 0.34 -15.32 -20.31
C CYS A 189 -0.54 -14.07 -20.32
N GLU A 190 -0.54 -13.29 -21.40
CA GLU A 190 -1.41 -12.12 -21.53
C GLU A 190 -2.89 -12.50 -21.43
N GLU A 191 -3.30 -13.56 -22.16
CA GLU A 191 -4.68 -14.06 -22.15
C GLU A 191 -5.05 -14.67 -20.78
N PHE A 192 -4.09 -15.29 -20.10
CA PHE A 192 -4.29 -15.80 -18.74
C PHE A 192 -4.61 -14.65 -17.76
N ILE A 193 -3.83 -13.56 -17.82
CA ILE A 193 -4.05 -12.36 -17.02
C ILE A 193 -5.40 -11.71 -17.38
N ASP A 194 -5.72 -11.59 -18.68
CA ASP A 194 -7.00 -11.03 -19.13
C ASP A 194 -8.18 -11.85 -18.60
N GLY A 195 -8.09 -13.18 -18.65
CA GLY A 195 -9.10 -14.10 -18.11
C GLY A 195 -9.31 -13.97 -16.60
N PHE A 196 -8.24 -13.69 -15.83
CA PHE A 196 -8.32 -13.42 -14.41
C PHE A 196 -9.15 -12.17 -14.09
N PHE A 197 -8.86 -11.05 -14.73
CA PHE A 197 -9.62 -9.81 -14.54
C PHE A 197 -11.07 -9.93 -15.02
N LYS A 198 -11.28 -10.63 -16.14
CA LYS A 198 -12.63 -10.92 -16.65
C LYS A 198 -13.48 -11.68 -15.63
N TYR A 199 -12.95 -12.78 -15.09
CA TYR A 199 -13.66 -13.61 -14.11
C TYR A 199 -14.09 -12.81 -12.88
N TYR A 200 -13.16 -12.12 -12.25
CA TYR A 200 -13.48 -11.37 -11.04
C TYR A 200 -14.41 -10.17 -11.31
N LYS A 201 -14.27 -9.52 -12.48
CA LYS A 201 -15.20 -8.46 -12.87
C LYS A 201 -16.61 -8.97 -13.14
N GLU A 202 -16.76 -10.13 -13.76
CA GLU A 202 -18.07 -10.76 -13.97
C GLU A 202 -18.76 -11.12 -12.65
N LEU A 203 -18.02 -11.48 -11.61
CA LEU A 203 -18.53 -11.61 -10.24
C LEU A 203 -18.92 -10.27 -9.62
N GLY A 204 -18.31 -9.16 -10.05
CA GLY A 204 -18.55 -7.82 -9.53
C GLY A 204 -17.46 -7.31 -8.59
N VAL A 205 -16.27 -7.91 -8.60
CA VAL A 205 -15.08 -7.39 -7.91
C VAL A 205 -14.58 -6.13 -8.62
N GLU A 206 -14.18 -5.13 -7.86
CA GLU A 206 -13.74 -3.83 -8.40
C GLU A 206 -12.32 -3.41 -7.97
N PHE A 207 -11.68 -4.18 -7.09
CA PHE A 207 -10.34 -3.89 -6.58
C PHE A 207 -9.58 -5.19 -6.35
N ILE A 208 -8.30 -5.22 -6.73
CA ILE A 208 -7.42 -6.37 -6.52
C ILE A 208 -6.10 -5.89 -5.87
N ARG A 209 -5.78 -6.48 -4.72
CA ARG A 209 -4.53 -6.29 -3.99
C ARG A 209 -3.59 -7.45 -4.35
N MET A 210 -2.52 -7.14 -5.09
CA MET A 210 -1.58 -8.12 -5.65
C MET A 210 -0.29 -8.12 -4.86
N ASP A 211 0.01 -9.23 -4.19
CA ASP A 211 1.16 -9.31 -3.28
C ASP A 211 2.34 -10.12 -3.85
N PHE A 212 3.48 -10.06 -3.15
CA PHE A 212 4.73 -10.78 -3.44
C PHE A 212 5.39 -10.42 -4.77
N LEU A 213 5.21 -9.19 -5.26
CA LEU A 213 5.75 -8.76 -6.55
C LEU A 213 7.30 -8.80 -6.60
N SER A 214 7.98 -8.54 -5.48
CA SER A 214 9.44 -8.67 -5.35
C SER A 214 9.94 -10.10 -5.59
N TRP A 215 9.12 -11.11 -5.22
CA TRP A 215 9.49 -12.51 -5.45
C TRP A 215 9.37 -12.90 -6.92
N TYR A 216 8.41 -12.30 -7.64
CA TYR A 216 8.33 -12.47 -9.09
C TYR A 216 9.54 -11.81 -9.78
N GLU A 217 9.87 -10.57 -9.43
CA GLU A 217 10.93 -9.81 -10.08
C GLU A 217 12.32 -10.37 -9.77
N ASP A 218 12.70 -10.46 -8.50
CA ASP A 218 14.04 -10.83 -8.04
C ASP A 218 14.14 -12.22 -7.40
N GLY A 219 13.00 -12.87 -7.13
CA GLY A 219 12.96 -14.13 -6.38
C GLY A 219 13.29 -13.97 -4.90
N LYS A 220 13.36 -12.75 -4.39
CA LYS A 220 13.75 -12.46 -3.01
C LYS A 220 13.14 -11.15 -2.51
N ASP A 221 13.17 -10.98 -1.21
CA ASP A 221 13.09 -9.68 -0.56
C ASP A 221 14.19 -9.53 0.49
N ARG A 222 14.40 -8.30 0.95
CA ARG A 222 15.44 -7.98 1.93
C ARG A 222 15.18 -8.62 3.30
N TYR A 223 13.92 -8.85 3.63
CA TYR A 223 13.53 -9.28 4.96
C TYR A 223 13.60 -10.80 5.14
N ILE A 224 13.18 -11.56 4.11
CA ILE A 224 13.09 -13.04 4.20
C ILE A 224 14.21 -13.72 3.38
N GLY A 225 14.83 -13.02 2.42
CA GLY A 225 15.83 -13.59 1.53
C GLY A 225 15.23 -14.23 0.28
N ILE A 226 15.90 -15.26 -0.27
CA ILE A 226 15.49 -15.92 -1.51
C ILE A 226 14.27 -16.82 -1.27
N GLN A 227 13.19 -16.54 -2.00
CA GLN A 227 11.90 -17.23 -1.93
C GLN A 227 11.44 -17.78 -3.29
N GLY A 228 12.18 -17.54 -4.35
CA GLY A 228 11.83 -17.99 -5.70
C GLY A 228 12.96 -17.78 -6.69
N ARG A 229 12.67 -18.02 -7.97
CA ARG A 229 13.68 -17.93 -9.05
C ARG A 229 13.96 -16.51 -9.50
N GLY A 230 12.96 -15.63 -9.44
CA GLY A 230 13.04 -14.27 -9.98
C GLY A 230 13.18 -14.24 -11.50
N TYR A 231 12.23 -13.62 -12.15
CA TYR A 231 12.12 -13.61 -13.62
C TYR A 231 12.75 -12.36 -14.25
N GLY A 232 13.22 -11.43 -13.42
CA GLY A 232 13.94 -10.24 -13.83
C GLY A 232 13.04 -9.05 -14.14
N ARG A 233 13.69 -7.88 -14.25
CA ARG A 233 13.03 -6.57 -14.42
C ARG A 233 12.21 -6.47 -15.70
N GLU A 234 12.69 -7.06 -16.81
CA GLU A 234 11.97 -7.04 -18.09
C GLU A 234 10.66 -7.83 -18.02
N SER A 235 10.71 -9.06 -17.50
CA SER A 235 9.54 -9.91 -17.31
C SER A 235 8.52 -9.25 -16.38
N TYR A 236 9.00 -8.67 -15.28
CA TYR A 236 8.19 -7.93 -14.34
C TYR A 236 7.47 -6.73 -15.00
N ALA A 237 8.20 -5.91 -15.75
CA ALA A 237 7.62 -4.76 -16.43
C ALA A 237 6.57 -5.18 -17.48
N ARG A 238 6.81 -6.28 -18.20
CA ARG A 238 5.86 -6.87 -19.15
C ARG A 238 4.61 -7.39 -18.44
N ALA A 239 4.78 -8.09 -17.34
CA ALA A 239 3.66 -8.57 -16.51
C ALA A 239 2.78 -7.41 -16.04
N LEU A 240 3.37 -6.35 -15.50
CA LEU A 240 2.62 -5.16 -15.05
C LEU A 240 1.92 -4.44 -16.20
N ALA A 241 2.51 -4.42 -17.41
CA ALA A 241 1.84 -3.86 -18.58
C ALA A 241 0.57 -4.65 -18.95
N TYR A 242 0.61 -5.98 -18.97
CA TYR A 242 -0.55 -6.84 -19.21
C TYR A 242 -1.62 -6.68 -18.12
N ILE A 243 -1.19 -6.62 -16.86
CA ILE A 243 -2.06 -6.38 -15.71
C ILE A 243 -2.78 -5.04 -15.86
N ALA A 244 -2.03 -3.96 -16.13
CA ALA A 244 -2.60 -2.62 -16.30
C ALA A 244 -3.60 -2.53 -17.46
N ALA A 245 -3.28 -3.15 -18.61
CA ALA A 245 -4.16 -3.19 -19.78
C ALA A 245 -5.48 -3.93 -19.47
N SER A 246 -5.39 -5.09 -18.85
CA SER A 246 -6.59 -5.89 -18.48
C SER A 246 -7.39 -5.21 -17.37
N ALA A 247 -6.74 -4.69 -16.34
CA ALA A 247 -7.39 -3.95 -15.27
C ALA A 247 -8.16 -2.72 -15.80
N LYS A 248 -7.55 -1.94 -16.71
CA LYS A 248 -8.20 -0.81 -17.38
C LYS A 248 -9.38 -1.26 -18.25
N LYS A 249 -9.21 -2.32 -19.03
CA LYS A 249 -10.26 -2.90 -19.89
C LYS A 249 -11.52 -3.26 -19.10
N TYR A 250 -11.34 -3.85 -17.94
CA TYR A 250 -12.46 -4.33 -17.09
C TYR A 250 -12.86 -3.32 -16.00
N GLY A 251 -12.18 -2.19 -15.87
CA GLY A 251 -12.47 -1.18 -14.85
C GLY A 251 -12.25 -1.71 -13.43
N VAL A 252 -11.15 -2.42 -13.21
CA VAL A 252 -10.72 -2.91 -11.90
C VAL A 252 -9.53 -2.09 -11.41
N PHE A 253 -9.58 -1.64 -10.17
CA PHE A 253 -8.49 -0.92 -9.54
C PHE A 253 -7.43 -1.89 -9.00
N THR A 254 -6.15 -1.60 -9.22
CA THR A 254 -5.04 -2.46 -8.82
C THR A 254 -4.18 -1.84 -7.72
N SER A 255 -3.83 -2.64 -6.71
CA SER A 255 -2.88 -2.30 -5.67
C SER A 255 -1.66 -3.22 -5.77
N LEU A 256 -0.50 -2.64 -6.04
CA LEU A 256 0.78 -3.34 -6.12
C LEU A 256 1.40 -3.45 -4.73
N VAL A 257 1.65 -4.68 -4.26
CA VAL A 257 2.19 -4.93 -2.93
C VAL A 257 3.54 -5.65 -3.04
N MET A 258 4.46 -5.31 -2.14
CA MET A 258 5.84 -5.81 -2.12
C MET A 258 6.65 -5.58 -3.41
N PRO A 259 6.55 -4.45 -4.14
CA PRO A 259 7.43 -4.20 -5.27
C PRO A 259 8.79 -3.70 -4.79
N HIS A 260 9.86 -3.99 -5.54
CA HIS A 260 11.17 -3.39 -5.26
C HIS A 260 11.24 -1.90 -5.58
N MET A 261 10.44 -1.44 -6.55
CA MET A 261 10.40 -0.06 -7.02
C MET A 261 11.76 0.42 -7.57
N TYR A 262 12.47 -0.44 -8.30
CA TYR A 262 13.74 -0.11 -8.94
C TYR A 262 13.58 1.04 -9.96
N ASP A 263 14.70 1.71 -10.24
CA ASP A 263 14.77 2.82 -11.19
C ASP A 263 13.71 3.89 -10.91
N ASP A 264 13.64 4.32 -9.65
CA ASP A 264 12.70 5.36 -9.18
C ASP A 264 11.23 5.01 -9.43
N ALA A 265 10.90 3.73 -9.26
CA ALA A 265 9.54 3.17 -9.43
C ALA A 265 8.93 3.42 -10.83
N VAL A 266 9.77 3.55 -11.87
CA VAL A 266 9.31 3.90 -13.23
C VAL A 266 8.25 2.94 -13.76
N VAL A 267 8.33 1.64 -13.42
CA VAL A 267 7.36 0.62 -13.86
C VAL A 267 6.09 0.69 -13.03
N GLU A 268 6.22 0.76 -11.72
CA GLU A 268 5.09 0.80 -10.78
C GLU A 268 4.29 2.10 -10.95
N ALA A 269 4.97 3.23 -11.12
CA ALA A 269 4.33 4.52 -11.38
C ALA A 269 3.67 4.58 -12.77
N LYS A 270 4.09 3.76 -13.73
CA LYS A 270 3.49 3.69 -15.06
C LYS A 270 2.25 2.80 -15.11
N TYR A 271 2.23 1.68 -14.37
CA TYR A 271 1.26 0.61 -14.53
C TYR A 271 0.37 0.34 -13.31
N GLY A 272 0.74 0.80 -12.10
CA GLY A 272 -0.06 0.63 -10.90
C GLY A 272 -1.04 1.77 -10.67
N ASN A 273 -2.27 1.48 -10.25
CA ASN A 273 -3.13 2.53 -9.69
C ASN A 273 -2.62 2.98 -8.32
N MET A 274 -2.24 2.02 -7.49
CA MET A 274 -1.73 2.22 -6.14
C MET A 274 -0.54 1.30 -5.90
N VAL A 275 0.43 1.75 -5.11
CA VAL A 275 1.65 1.00 -4.80
C VAL A 275 1.98 1.10 -3.31
N ARG A 276 2.24 -0.05 -2.69
CA ARG A 276 2.68 -0.14 -1.32
C ARG A 276 4.15 0.27 -1.19
N ILE A 277 4.44 1.22 -0.30
CA ILE A 277 5.75 1.87 -0.15
C ILE A 277 6.48 1.55 1.14
N VAL A 278 5.88 0.73 1.99
CA VAL A 278 6.41 0.41 3.33
C VAL A 278 6.25 -1.07 3.65
N SER A 279 7.00 -1.54 4.65
CA SER A 279 6.85 -2.86 5.25
C SER A 279 5.44 -3.09 5.81
N ASP A 280 5.19 -4.26 6.40
CA ASP A 280 3.90 -4.62 7.02
C ASP A 280 3.63 -3.80 8.29
N THR A 281 3.30 -2.51 8.11
CA THR A 281 2.95 -1.61 9.21
C THR A 281 1.55 -1.87 9.76
N GLY A 282 0.71 -2.59 9.02
CA GLY A 282 -0.61 -3.08 9.46
C GLY A 282 -0.56 -4.01 10.67
N THR A 283 0.62 -4.54 11.04
CA THR A 283 0.84 -5.19 12.33
C THR A 283 0.54 -4.26 13.50
N GLY A 284 0.57 -2.96 13.28
CA GLY A 284 0.12 -1.91 14.20
C GLY A 284 1.25 -1.32 15.05
N THR A 285 0.88 -0.50 16.00
CA THR A 285 1.69 0.28 16.93
C THR A 285 2.47 1.45 16.32
N TRP A 286 2.77 2.44 17.13
CA TRP A 286 3.58 3.59 16.73
C TRP A 286 4.96 3.18 16.22
N TRP A 287 5.52 2.12 16.80
CA TRP A 287 6.85 1.64 16.42
C TRP A 287 6.93 1.25 14.94
N HIS A 288 5.96 0.46 14.43
CA HIS A 288 5.93 0.08 13.02
C HIS A 288 5.60 1.27 12.09
N CYS A 289 4.74 2.18 12.56
CA CYS A 289 4.32 3.29 11.71
C CYS A 289 5.32 4.46 11.66
N SER A 290 6.17 4.64 12.69
CA SER A 290 7.03 5.81 12.82
C SER A 290 8.48 5.52 13.19
N ALA A 291 8.76 4.52 14.03
CA ALA A 291 10.07 4.36 14.65
C ALA A 291 10.96 3.29 14.02
N GLN A 292 10.38 2.25 13.40
CA GLN A 292 11.13 1.15 12.83
C GLN A 292 12.05 1.63 11.71
N ASP A 293 13.36 1.38 11.84
CA ASP A 293 14.40 1.83 10.90
C ASP A 293 14.27 3.31 10.48
N LYS A 294 13.88 4.15 11.43
CA LYS A 294 13.67 5.59 11.23
C LYS A 294 14.88 6.23 10.56
N GLY A 295 14.65 6.95 9.47
CA GLY A 295 15.67 7.64 8.70
C GLY A 295 16.42 6.75 7.70
N LYS A 296 16.01 5.50 7.50
CA LYS A 296 16.63 4.60 6.54
C LYS A 296 15.72 4.33 5.35
N SER A 297 16.34 4.20 4.18
CA SER A 297 15.73 3.69 2.96
C SER A 297 16.64 2.63 2.32
N TYR A 298 16.03 1.73 1.57
CA TYR A 298 16.71 0.57 0.98
C TYR A 298 16.33 0.44 -0.49
N THR A 299 17.22 -0.17 -1.30
CA THR A 299 16.98 -0.37 -2.74
C THR A 299 16.00 -1.48 -3.05
N THR A 300 15.86 -2.45 -2.13
CA THR A 300 14.98 -3.61 -2.32
C THR A 300 13.83 -3.56 -1.32
N TRP A 301 12.74 -4.23 -1.66
CA TRP A 301 11.59 -4.37 -0.75
C TRP A 301 11.99 -5.01 0.59
N PRO A 302 11.47 -4.51 1.73
CA PRO A 302 10.77 -3.24 1.88
C PRO A 302 11.73 -2.04 1.82
N ASN A 303 11.38 -1.03 1.02
CA ASN A 303 12.23 0.15 0.80
C ASN A 303 12.31 1.05 2.04
N CYS A 304 11.19 1.21 2.74
CA CYS A 304 11.11 1.87 4.05
C CYS A 304 10.38 0.97 5.03
N MET A 305 10.74 1.06 6.31
CA MET A 305 10.15 0.20 7.34
C MET A 305 9.01 0.88 8.10
N ASN A 306 8.80 2.18 7.91
CA ASN A 306 7.76 2.96 8.57
C ASN A 306 7.04 3.91 7.60
N GLN A 307 5.81 4.28 7.94
CA GLN A 307 4.95 5.08 7.06
C GLN A 307 5.48 6.48 6.81
N PHE A 308 6.00 7.17 7.83
CA PHE A 308 6.49 8.54 7.68
C PHE A 308 7.64 8.63 6.68
N ASP A 309 8.65 7.77 6.85
CA ASP A 309 9.79 7.76 5.94
C ASP A 309 9.39 7.25 4.54
N GLY A 310 8.47 6.28 4.45
CA GLY A 310 7.96 5.75 3.18
C GLY A 310 7.23 6.81 2.36
N PHE A 311 6.26 7.51 2.95
CA PHE A 311 5.55 8.59 2.27
C PHE A 311 6.48 9.74 1.88
N LYS A 312 7.42 10.10 2.76
CA LYS A 312 8.39 11.16 2.48
C LYS A 312 9.32 10.77 1.34
N TYR A 313 9.88 9.56 1.37
CA TYR A 313 10.84 9.07 0.37
C TYR A 313 10.23 9.02 -1.04
N TRP A 314 8.98 8.53 -1.15
CA TRP A 314 8.29 8.37 -2.43
C TRP A 314 7.38 9.53 -2.82
N SER A 315 7.32 10.62 -2.05
CA SER A 315 6.43 11.77 -2.31
C SER A 315 6.58 12.37 -3.70
N HIS A 316 7.74 12.24 -4.35
CA HIS A 316 8.03 12.81 -5.66
C HIS A 316 7.31 12.10 -6.82
N ILE A 317 6.96 10.82 -6.67
CA ILE A 317 6.18 10.09 -7.69
C ILE A 317 4.66 10.26 -7.51
N ALA A 318 4.22 10.73 -6.35
CA ALA A 318 2.81 10.95 -6.04
C ALA A 318 2.27 12.29 -6.58
N GLY A 319 0.96 12.38 -6.71
CA GLY A 319 0.27 13.60 -7.13
C GLY A 319 -1.11 13.30 -7.71
N ARG A 320 -1.87 14.35 -8.01
CA ARG A 320 -3.14 14.18 -8.74
C ARG A 320 -2.86 13.56 -10.11
N ASN A 321 -3.68 12.59 -10.50
CA ASN A 321 -3.50 11.81 -11.74
C ASN A 321 -2.13 11.11 -11.84
N LYS A 322 -1.57 10.71 -10.71
CA LYS A 322 -0.38 9.88 -10.60
C LYS A 322 -0.68 8.67 -9.72
N VAL A 323 0.29 7.75 -9.62
CA VAL A 323 0.20 6.59 -8.74
C VAL A 323 -0.09 7.02 -7.29
N ILE A 324 -0.96 6.26 -6.61
CA ILE A 324 -1.30 6.47 -5.20
C ILE A 324 -0.30 5.70 -4.35
N LEU A 325 0.26 6.36 -3.34
CA LEU A 325 1.15 5.72 -2.37
C LEU A 325 0.32 5.05 -1.26
N ASP A 326 0.58 3.78 -1.00
CA ASP A 326 -0.09 2.99 0.04
C ASP A 326 0.83 2.83 1.25
N GLY A 327 0.45 3.42 2.38
CA GLY A 327 1.14 3.31 3.66
C GLY A 327 0.70 2.11 4.50
N ASP A 328 -0.03 1.15 3.91
CA ASP A 328 -0.56 -0.05 4.56
C ASP A 328 -1.78 0.20 5.47
N PHE A 329 -2.27 -0.89 6.04
CA PHE A 329 -3.42 -0.93 6.92
C PHE A 329 -3.21 -0.16 8.22
N LEU A 330 -4.31 0.34 8.78
CA LEU A 330 -4.36 0.95 10.10
C LEU A 330 -5.14 0.05 11.07
N ARG A 331 -4.51 -0.29 12.20
CA ARG A 331 -5.10 -0.99 13.33
C ARG A 331 -4.97 -0.11 14.56
N LEU A 332 -5.90 0.85 14.72
CA LEU A 332 -5.82 1.88 15.76
C LEU A 332 -5.99 1.33 17.18
N ASN A 333 -6.58 0.13 17.32
CA ASN A 333 -6.65 -0.58 18.60
C ASN A 333 -5.28 -0.98 19.17
N THR A 334 -4.22 -0.94 18.37
CA THR A 334 -2.85 -1.30 18.76
C THR A 334 -2.00 -0.12 19.23
N PHE A 335 -2.50 1.10 19.11
CA PHE A 335 -1.78 2.31 19.49
C PHE A 335 -2.04 2.69 20.94
N ASP A 336 -1.05 3.26 21.61
CA ASP A 336 -1.11 3.54 23.05
C ASP A 336 -2.00 4.74 23.38
N ASN A 337 -2.03 5.76 22.51
CA ASN A 337 -2.71 7.01 22.80
C ASN A 337 -3.35 7.67 21.55
N ASP A 338 -4.20 8.67 21.80
CA ASP A 338 -4.96 9.38 20.76
C ASP A 338 -4.06 10.23 19.84
N ASN A 339 -2.88 10.70 20.32
CA ASN A 339 -1.94 11.46 19.50
C ASN A 339 -1.40 10.61 18.35
N GLU A 340 -1.01 9.37 18.66
CA GLU A 340 -0.52 8.40 17.67
C GLU A 340 -1.59 8.09 16.62
N ARG A 341 -2.83 7.83 17.08
CA ARG A 341 -3.98 7.53 16.21
C ARG A 341 -4.29 8.69 15.27
N GLN A 342 -4.32 9.92 15.79
CA GLN A 342 -4.51 11.12 14.98
C GLN A 342 -3.40 11.29 13.94
N SER A 343 -2.16 11.08 14.35
CA SER A 343 -0.99 11.27 13.47
C SER A 343 -0.99 10.31 12.29
N VAL A 344 -1.22 9.00 12.51
CA VAL A 344 -1.18 8.02 11.41
C VAL A 344 -2.35 8.20 10.43
N VAL A 345 -3.56 8.49 10.91
CA VAL A 345 -4.70 8.78 10.03
C VAL A 345 -4.46 10.08 9.23
N SER A 346 -3.94 11.12 9.91
CA SER A 346 -3.63 12.39 9.26
C SER A 346 -2.56 12.23 8.19
N LEU A 347 -1.52 11.46 8.44
CA LEU A 347 -0.43 11.23 7.48
C LEU A 347 -0.94 10.57 6.20
N GLN A 348 -1.76 9.50 6.32
CA GLN A 348 -2.36 8.83 5.16
C GLN A 348 -3.15 9.83 4.31
N LEU A 349 -4.02 10.61 4.92
CA LEU A 349 -4.88 11.58 4.22
C LEU A 349 -4.09 12.76 3.64
N LEU A 350 -3.08 13.28 4.35
CA LEU A 350 -2.25 14.37 3.84
C LEU A 350 -1.35 13.93 2.70
N ALA A 351 -0.84 12.72 2.75
CA ALA A 351 -0.03 12.15 1.67
C ALA A 351 -0.87 11.74 0.43
N GLY A 352 -2.21 11.76 0.54
CA GLY A 352 -3.12 11.30 -0.51
C GLY A 352 -3.17 9.78 -0.64
N GLY A 353 -2.82 9.07 0.42
CA GLY A 353 -2.87 7.62 0.52
C GLY A 353 -4.27 7.08 0.88
N PRO A 354 -4.45 5.75 0.84
CA PRO A 354 -5.68 5.12 1.28
C PRO A 354 -5.84 5.24 2.80
N VAL A 355 -7.08 5.16 3.29
CA VAL A 355 -7.33 4.79 4.68
C VAL A 355 -7.95 3.40 4.69
N ALA A 356 -7.13 2.43 4.99
CA ALA A 356 -7.49 1.03 5.05
C ALA A 356 -7.71 0.62 6.52
N VAL A 357 -8.98 0.64 6.94
CA VAL A 357 -9.38 0.27 8.30
C VAL A 357 -9.24 -1.24 8.46
N ALA A 358 -8.34 -1.68 9.32
CA ALA A 358 -8.11 -3.10 9.57
C ALA A 358 -8.58 -3.56 10.96
N ASP A 359 -8.95 -2.63 11.86
CA ASP A 359 -9.61 -2.99 13.11
C ASP A 359 -10.94 -3.72 12.82
N GLN A 360 -11.20 -4.81 13.53
CA GLN A 360 -12.48 -5.49 13.41
C GLN A 360 -13.62 -4.71 14.08
N PRO A 361 -14.88 -4.94 13.69
CA PRO A 361 -16.03 -4.36 14.36
C PRO A 361 -16.02 -4.52 15.88
N GLY A 362 -15.48 -5.64 16.38
CA GLY A 362 -15.40 -5.92 17.82
C GLY A 362 -14.19 -5.32 18.53
N SER A 363 -13.13 -4.92 17.79
CA SER A 363 -11.89 -4.38 18.36
C SER A 363 -11.73 -2.86 18.21
N ILE A 364 -12.44 -2.24 17.27
CA ILE A 364 -12.30 -0.82 16.95
C ILE A 364 -12.71 0.11 18.09
N GLY A 365 -13.77 -0.21 18.84
CA GLY A 365 -14.24 0.57 19.98
C GLY A 365 -14.37 2.08 19.70
N ASP A 366 -13.91 2.91 20.62
CA ASP A 366 -13.92 4.38 20.51
C ASP A 366 -12.98 4.92 19.41
N ASN A 367 -12.14 4.07 18.82
CA ASN A 367 -11.22 4.49 17.75
C ASN A 367 -11.94 4.82 16.44
N LEU A 368 -13.19 4.42 16.28
CA LEU A 368 -14.03 4.79 15.13
C LEU A 368 -14.03 6.30 14.86
N LYS A 369 -13.99 7.14 15.90
CA LYS A 369 -13.93 8.60 15.78
C LYS A 369 -12.76 9.13 14.95
N PHE A 370 -11.62 8.43 14.95
CA PHE A 370 -10.42 8.83 14.17
C PHE A 370 -10.59 8.52 12.68
N TYR A 371 -11.31 7.48 12.34
CA TYR A 371 -11.61 7.11 10.96
C TYR A 371 -12.76 7.92 10.35
N THR A 372 -13.55 8.60 11.16
CA THR A 372 -14.80 9.26 10.73
C THR A 372 -14.77 10.79 10.84
N ASN A 373 -13.60 11.41 10.96
CA ASN A 373 -13.44 12.85 10.92
C ASN A 373 -13.73 13.39 9.51
N SER A 374 -14.92 13.97 9.32
CA SER A 374 -15.40 14.41 8.01
C SER A 374 -14.57 15.56 7.40
N GLU A 375 -13.96 16.43 8.23
CA GLU A 375 -13.13 17.53 7.74
C GLU A 375 -11.79 17.03 7.19
N LEU A 376 -11.21 15.98 7.77
CA LEU A 376 -10.03 15.32 7.24
C LEU A 376 -10.36 14.45 6.02
N LEU A 377 -11.47 13.71 6.05
CA LEU A 377 -11.89 12.89 4.93
C LEU A 377 -12.27 13.72 3.69
N ALA A 378 -12.59 15.01 3.86
CA ALA A 378 -12.76 15.93 2.74
C ALA A 378 -11.49 16.05 1.87
N LEU A 379 -10.30 15.78 2.40
CA LEU A 379 -9.06 15.72 1.63
C LEU A 379 -9.10 14.57 0.61
N ASN A 380 -9.53 13.39 1.03
CA ASN A 380 -9.70 12.26 0.12
C ASN A 380 -10.78 12.56 -0.93
N ALA A 381 -11.92 13.14 -0.52
CA ALA A 381 -12.98 13.53 -1.45
C ALA A 381 -12.51 14.53 -2.52
N ASP A 382 -11.59 15.43 -2.16
CA ASP A 382 -10.93 16.38 -3.08
C ASP A 382 -9.89 15.73 -4.00
N GLY A 383 -9.43 14.52 -3.70
CA GLY A 383 -8.25 13.92 -4.33
C GLY A 383 -6.97 14.68 -3.96
N PHE A 384 -6.90 15.19 -2.75
CA PHE A 384 -5.76 15.93 -2.23
C PHE A 384 -4.53 15.04 -2.13
N VAL A 385 -3.37 15.58 -2.54
CA VAL A 385 -2.06 14.97 -2.34
C VAL A 385 -1.11 16.06 -1.89
N GLY A 386 -0.74 16.03 -0.62
CA GLY A 386 0.25 16.92 -0.04
C GLY A 386 1.67 16.44 -0.26
N LYS A 387 2.61 17.28 0.13
CA LYS A 387 4.05 17.01 0.06
C LYS A 387 4.73 17.38 1.38
N PRO A 388 5.81 16.69 1.75
CA PRO A 388 6.65 17.14 2.85
C PRO A 388 7.39 18.43 2.45
N LEU A 389 7.67 19.28 3.44
CA LEU A 389 8.42 20.54 3.23
C LEU A 389 9.88 20.28 2.81
N ASN A 390 10.43 19.15 3.23
CA ASN A 390 11.75 18.67 2.82
C ASN A 390 11.75 17.14 2.70
N ASP A 391 12.76 16.59 2.05
CA ASP A 391 12.91 15.16 1.74
C ASP A 391 13.80 14.39 2.72
N LYS A 392 14.26 15.02 3.80
CA LYS A 392 15.14 14.39 4.78
C LYS A 392 14.38 13.40 5.64
N LEU A 393 14.79 12.13 5.58
CA LEU A 393 14.19 11.05 6.35
C LEU A 393 14.57 11.12 7.85
N GLY A 394 13.73 10.52 8.68
CA GLY A 394 14.01 10.31 10.10
C GLY A 394 13.94 11.57 10.96
N GLU A 395 13.40 12.67 10.48
CA GLU A 395 13.22 13.88 11.27
C GLU A 395 12.19 13.66 12.38
N ASN A 396 12.42 14.29 13.53
CA ASN A 396 11.47 14.28 14.64
C ASN A 396 10.28 15.21 14.39
N SER A 397 10.51 16.30 13.66
CA SER A 397 9.50 17.30 13.33
C SER A 397 9.32 17.37 11.82
N GLU A 398 8.11 17.10 11.34
CA GLU A 398 7.80 17.11 9.91
C GLU A 398 6.68 18.08 9.60
N VAL A 399 6.82 18.80 8.48
CA VAL A 399 5.78 19.69 7.94
C VAL A 399 5.33 19.13 6.61
N TRP A 400 4.02 18.95 6.47
CA TRP A 400 3.36 18.54 5.24
C TRP A 400 2.39 19.61 4.78
N TYR A 401 2.25 19.84 3.47
CA TYR A 401 1.35 20.86 2.95
C TYR A 401 0.90 20.56 1.54
N GLY A 402 -0.19 21.16 1.12
CA GLY A 402 -0.70 21.07 -0.24
C GLY A 402 -1.91 21.98 -0.45
N GLN A 403 -2.35 22.07 -1.69
CA GLN A 403 -3.51 22.88 -2.07
C GLN A 403 -4.67 22.00 -2.55
N MET A 404 -5.85 22.27 -2.04
CA MET A 404 -7.11 21.66 -2.49
C MET A 404 -7.55 22.27 -3.82
N THR A 405 -8.45 21.59 -4.54
CA THR A 405 -8.96 22.03 -5.85
C THR A 405 -9.71 23.35 -5.79
N ASN A 406 -10.30 23.69 -4.65
CA ASN A 406 -10.98 24.97 -4.42
C ASN A 406 -10.05 26.14 -4.06
N GLY A 407 -8.73 25.89 -3.99
CA GLY A 407 -7.73 26.89 -3.65
C GLY A 407 -7.38 26.99 -2.16
N ASP A 408 -8.08 26.31 -1.28
CA ASP A 408 -7.72 26.21 0.13
C ASP A 408 -6.39 25.46 0.29
N TRP A 409 -5.64 25.80 1.34
CA TRP A 409 -4.41 25.08 1.69
C TRP A 409 -4.64 24.20 2.92
N VAL A 410 -3.86 23.12 2.98
CA VAL A 410 -3.80 22.26 4.17
C VAL A 410 -2.36 22.15 4.61
N VAL A 411 -2.13 22.32 5.91
CA VAL A 411 -0.81 22.24 6.55
C VAL A 411 -0.90 21.28 7.72
N GLY A 412 0.04 20.33 7.78
CA GLY A 412 0.20 19.39 8.89
C GLY A 412 1.57 19.52 9.53
N LEU A 413 1.59 19.65 10.85
CA LEU A 413 2.78 19.54 11.69
C LEU A 413 2.73 18.20 12.40
N PHE A 414 3.79 17.41 12.28
CA PHE A 414 3.90 16.10 12.94
C PHE A 414 5.12 16.07 13.85
N ASN A 415 4.92 15.63 15.07
CA ASN A 415 5.96 15.42 16.05
C ASN A 415 6.17 13.91 16.28
N ARG A 416 7.30 13.38 15.83
CA ARG A 416 7.69 11.96 15.99
C ARG A 416 8.58 11.73 17.21
N ASP A 417 8.82 12.78 18.04
CA ASP A 417 9.63 12.72 19.26
C ASP A 417 8.80 12.27 20.47
N GLU A 418 9.48 11.77 21.49
CA GLU A 418 8.93 11.37 22.79
C GLU A 418 8.51 12.56 23.67
N ASN A 419 8.87 13.78 23.29
CA ASN A 419 8.58 15.00 24.01
C ASN A 419 7.73 15.96 23.17
N THR A 420 6.94 16.81 23.83
CA THR A 420 6.25 17.92 23.17
C THR A 420 7.25 18.84 22.49
N ALA A 421 7.00 19.19 21.24
CA ALA A 421 7.83 20.11 20.47
C ALA A 421 7.03 21.37 20.08
N THR A 422 7.64 22.56 20.24
CA THR A 422 7.11 23.77 19.62
C THR A 422 7.53 23.80 18.16
N MET A 423 6.58 23.73 17.26
CA MET A 423 6.78 23.72 15.81
C MET A 423 6.23 25.01 15.20
N THR A 424 6.99 25.59 14.28
CA THR A 424 6.58 26.82 13.56
C THR A 424 6.85 26.66 12.07
N VAL A 425 5.89 27.10 11.25
CA VAL A 425 6.07 27.26 9.81
C VAL A 425 5.45 28.58 9.34
N ASP A 426 6.26 29.42 8.69
CA ASP A 426 5.77 30.61 8.01
C ASP A 426 5.09 30.21 6.70
N PHE A 427 3.92 30.76 6.43
CA PHE A 427 3.16 30.43 5.22
C PHE A 427 3.87 30.86 3.92
N SER A 428 4.71 31.88 4.01
CA SER A 428 5.57 32.29 2.90
C SER A 428 6.56 31.20 2.44
N ASN A 429 7.03 30.36 3.36
CA ASN A 429 7.89 29.21 3.03
C ASN A 429 7.15 28.12 2.27
N LEU A 430 5.81 28.13 2.30
CA LEU A 430 4.93 27.23 1.58
C LEU A 430 4.41 27.84 0.26
N GLY A 431 4.86 29.04 -0.08
CA GLY A 431 4.36 29.80 -1.25
C GLY A 431 3.01 30.47 -1.03
N ILE A 432 2.54 30.58 0.22
CA ILE A 432 1.27 31.21 0.57
C ILE A 432 1.54 32.65 0.97
N SER A 433 0.84 33.60 0.34
CA SER A 433 1.01 35.03 0.59
C SER A 433 -0.11 35.59 1.45
N GLY A 434 0.27 36.45 2.42
CA GLY A 434 -0.67 37.17 3.28
C GLY A 434 -1.18 36.35 4.46
N GLU A 435 -2.14 36.95 5.17
CA GLU A 435 -2.80 36.27 6.27
C GLU A 435 -3.92 35.34 5.75
N MET A 436 -4.06 34.19 6.40
CA MET A 436 -5.08 33.19 6.11
C MET A 436 -5.95 32.95 7.33
N ASN A 437 -7.23 32.66 7.12
CA ASN A 437 -8.05 32.11 8.18
C ASN A 437 -7.60 30.68 8.47
N VAL A 438 -7.36 30.36 9.74
CA VAL A 438 -6.84 29.07 10.19
C VAL A 438 -7.97 28.27 10.87
N ARG A 439 -8.18 27.04 10.42
CA ARG A 439 -9.13 26.10 11.04
C ARG A 439 -8.45 24.80 11.41
N ASP A 440 -8.49 24.43 12.68
CA ASP A 440 -8.02 23.14 13.18
C ASP A 440 -9.01 22.03 12.77
N LEU A 441 -8.52 21.03 12.03
CA LEU A 441 -9.36 19.96 11.47
C LEU A 441 -9.67 18.86 12.49
N TRP A 442 -8.88 18.72 13.56
CA TRP A 442 -9.18 17.78 14.64
C TRP A 442 -10.09 18.36 15.71
N LYS A 443 -9.89 19.63 16.05
CA LYS A 443 -10.72 20.32 17.03
C LYS A 443 -12.01 20.87 16.46
N HIS A 444 -12.11 21.00 15.13
CA HIS A 444 -13.21 21.65 14.42
C HIS A 444 -13.38 23.13 14.82
N GLU A 445 -12.27 23.82 15.11
CA GLU A 445 -12.25 25.18 15.64
C GLU A 445 -11.56 26.15 14.68
N ASN A 446 -12.07 27.38 14.60
CA ASN A 446 -11.41 28.47 13.90
C ASN A 446 -10.47 29.18 14.87
N GLU A 447 -9.21 29.34 14.47
CA GLU A 447 -8.14 29.94 15.29
C GLU A 447 -7.84 31.39 14.89
N GLY A 448 -8.64 31.99 14.01
CA GLY A 448 -8.45 33.36 13.55
C GLY A 448 -7.56 33.46 12.31
N LYS A 449 -6.96 34.65 12.09
CA LYS A 449 -6.08 34.92 10.98
C LYS A 449 -4.61 34.88 11.41
N ALA A 450 -3.78 34.32 10.54
CA ALA A 450 -2.34 34.26 10.76
C ALA A 450 -1.56 34.23 9.43
N SER A 451 -0.29 34.59 9.47
CA SER A 451 0.70 34.41 8.38
C SER A 451 1.70 33.28 8.65
N SER A 452 1.57 32.62 9.80
CA SER A 452 2.37 31.47 10.22
C SER A 452 1.54 30.54 11.09
N LEU A 453 1.92 29.29 11.19
CA LEU A 453 1.37 28.31 12.12
C LEU A 453 2.43 28.00 13.17
N THR A 454 2.13 28.30 14.47
CA THR A 454 2.93 27.89 15.61
C THR A 454 2.08 27.06 16.54
N ALA A 455 2.56 25.86 16.90
CA ALA A 455 1.84 24.98 17.82
C ALA A 455 2.80 24.20 18.72
N ASN A 456 2.37 23.95 19.95
CA ASN A 456 2.97 22.93 20.82
C ASN A 456 2.36 21.59 20.44
N VAL A 457 3.08 20.81 19.66
CA VAL A 457 2.64 19.49 19.20
C VAL A 457 3.10 18.44 20.21
N PRO A 458 2.19 17.70 20.84
CA PRO A 458 2.55 16.70 21.85
C PRO A 458 3.40 15.58 21.26
N ALA A 459 4.01 14.78 22.13
CA ALA A 459 4.73 13.58 21.73
C ALA A 459 3.84 12.71 20.82
N HIS A 460 4.40 12.21 19.70
CA HIS A 460 3.74 11.41 18.68
C HIS A 460 2.48 12.06 18.05
N GLY A 461 2.27 13.34 18.29
CA GLY A 461 1.07 14.07 17.89
C GLY A 461 1.20 14.80 16.56
N CYS A 462 0.10 15.41 16.19
CA CYS A 462 0.02 16.27 15.02
C CYS A 462 -0.85 17.51 15.27
N LYS A 463 -0.68 18.49 14.40
CA LYS A 463 -1.56 19.66 14.25
C LYS A 463 -1.89 19.79 12.78
N ILE A 464 -3.17 19.63 12.42
CA ILE A 464 -3.61 19.71 11.02
C ILE A 464 -4.56 20.88 10.88
N VAL A 465 -4.23 21.80 9.98
CA VAL A 465 -5.05 22.98 9.74
C VAL A 465 -5.40 23.16 8.27
N LYS A 466 -6.60 23.69 8.03
CA LYS A 466 -7.01 24.22 6.74
C LYS A 466 -6.88 25.73 6.75
N LEU A 467 -6.32 26.29 5.67
CA LEU A 467 -6.10 27.72 5.48
C LEU A 467 -6.99 28.23 4.35
N THR A 468 -7.81 29.24 4.63
CA THR A 468 -8.70 29.89 3.65
C THR A 468 -8.40 31.39 3.58
N LYS A 469 -8.70 32.03 2.44
CA LYS A 469 -8.56 33.48 2.26
C LYS A 469 -9.59 34.28 3.02
#